data_79ce3fc42cf46fd9159f85f36d56292e
#
_entry.id   79ce3fc42cf46fd9159f85f36d56292e
#
_cell.length_a   1.000
_cell.length_b   1.000
_cell.length_c   1.000
_cell.angle_alpha   90.00
_cell.angle_beta   90.00
_cell.angle_gamma   90.00
#
_symmetry.space_group_name_H-M   'P 1'
#
loop_
_entity.id
_entity.type
_entity.pdbx_description
1 polymer ?
#
loop_
_entity_poly.entity_id
_entity_poly.type
_entity_poly.pdbx_seq_one_letter_code
_entity_poly.pdbx_strand_id
1 'polypeptide(L)'
;RIRSRGLGDVYKRQDLVAALTGFDPASIWANVLHGAVYYIPILITVYLGGFIWEGLFAWKRGHEVNEGFFVTGILFTLILPPSIPLWQVFLGISFGVVIGKEVFGGTGKNFLNPALVGRAFLYFAYPAQMSGDAVWTAVDNFSGATSLSLAASGSLNYAAGLTGNALTEGAAAATASLSWMNTFLGNIQGS
;
A
#
# COMPACT_ATOMS: atom_id res chain seq x y z
N ARG A 1 15.40 13.46 5.72
CA ARG A 1 15.69 12.43 6.76
C ARG A 1 14.55 11.40 7.00
N ILE A 2 13.33 11.67 6.62
CA ILE A 2 12.19 10.74 6.77
C ILE A 2 12.16 9.68 5.64
N ARG A 3 12.71 10.01 4.47
CA ARG A 3 12.75 9.13 3.29
C ARG A 3 13.65 7.89 3.46
N SER A 4 14.65 7.94 4.36
CA SER A 4 15.62 6.86 4.55
C SER A 4 15.18 5.74 5.49
N ARG A 5 14.18 5.95 6.36
CA ARG A 5 13.75 4.90 7.30
C ARG A 5 12.86 3.83 6.65
N GLY A 6 11.97 4.21 5.75
CA GLY A 6 11.12 3.24 5.04
C GLY A 6 11.89 2.36 4.06
N LEU A 7 12.86 2.94 3.34
CA LEU A 7 13.72 2.19 2.42
C LEU A 7 14.59 1.16 3.16
N GLY A 8 15.14 1.50 4.35
CA GLY A 8 15.94 0.56 5.13
C GLY A 8 15.19 -0.70 5.56
N ASP A 9 13.91 -0.60 5.86
CA ASP A 9 13.10 -1.76 6.24
C ASP A 9 12.73 -2.64 5.03
N VAL A 10 12.55 -2.05 3.87
CA VAL A 10 12.30 -2.78 2.62
C VAL A 10 13.55 -3.58 2.22
N TYR A 11 14.74 -2.97 2.25
CA TYR A 11 15.99 -3.67 1.95
C TYR A 11 16.26 -4.81 2.93
N LYS A 12 16.06 -4.61 4.22
CA LYS A 12 16.23 -5.69 5.23
C LYS A 12 15.29 -6.87 4.98
N ARG A 13 14.08 -6.62 4.52
CA ARG A 13 13.13 -7.69 4.17
C ARG A 13 13.55 -8.42 2.91
N GLN A 14 14.06 -7.72 1.91
CA GLN A 14 14.62 -8.33 0.71
C GLN A 14 15.85 -9.19 1.02
N ASP A 15 16.77 -8.68 1.84
CA ASP A 15 17.93 -9.43 2.30
C ASP A 15 17.54 -10.69 3.07
N LEU A 16 16.50 -10.62 3.89
CA LEU A 16 15.98 -11.77 4.64
C LEU A 16 15.37 -12.83 3.71
N VAL A 17 14.64 -12.41 2.69
CA VAL A 17 14.10 -13.34 1.67
C VAL A 17 15.22 -13.96 0.86
N ALA A 18 16.20 -13.16 0.42
CA ALA A 18 17.37 -13.66 -0.32
C ALA A 18 18.19 -14.68 0.49
N ALA A 19 18.33 -14.45 1.81
CA ALA A 19 19.01 -15.36 2.72
C ALA A 19 18.26 -16.69 2.96
N LEU A 20 16.90 -16.65 2.93
CA LEU A 20 16.06 -17.82 3.19
C LEU A 20 15.80 -18.69 1.96
N THR A 21 15.71 -18.11 0.77
CA THR A 21 15.23 -18.83 -0.42
C THR A 21 16.18 -18.80 -1.61
N GLY A 22 17.25 -17.98 -1.57
CA GLY A 22 17.97 -17.64 -2.78
C GLY A 22 16.96 -17.08 -3.81
N PHE A 23 17.11 -15.86 -4.26
CA PHE A 23 16.12 -15.18 -5.12
C PHE A 23 15.99 -15.89 -6.47
N ASP A 24 15.10 -16.89 -6.54
CA ASP A 24 14.77 -17.59 -7.77
C ASP A 24 13.32 -17.23 -8.17
N PRO A 25 13.12 -16.35 -9.14
CA PRO A 25 11.79 -15.94 -9.59
C PRO A 25 10.99 -17.09 -10.24
N ALA A 26 11.65 -18.16 -10.66
CA ALA A 26 10.98 -19.34 -11.21
C ALA A 26 10.37 -20.26 -10.13
N SER A 27 10.81 -20.12 -8.89
CA SER A 27 10.33 -20.94 -7.78
C SER A 27 9.04 -20.36 -7.17
N ILE A 28 7.95 -21.12 -7.22
CA ILE A 28 6.67 -20.75 -6.60
C ILE A 28 6.85 -20.52 -5.08
N TRP A 29 7.65 -21.35 -4.42
CA TRP A 29 7.90 -21.23 -2.98
C TRP A 29 8.65 -19.96 -2.62
N ALA A 30 9.64 -19.55 -3.42
CA ALA A 30 10.35 -18.30 -3.23
C ALA A 30 9.40 -17.10 -3.35
N ASN A 31 8.53 -17.10 -4.35
CA ASN A 31 7.53 -16.07 -4.55
C ASN A 31 6.50 -15.99 -3.42
N VAL A 32 6.03 -17.15 -2.93
CA VAL A 32 5.10 -17.21 -1.78
C VAL A 32 5.76 -16.66 -0.51
N LEU A 33 7.01 -17.06 -0.21
CA LEU A 33 7.74 -16.56 0.94
C LEU A 33 8.03 -15.07 0.83
N HIS A 34 8.40 -14.60 -0.35
CA HIS A 34 8.58 -13.18 -0.61
C HIS A 34 7.31 -12.38 -0.31
N GLY A 35 6.16 -12.81 -0.83
CA GLY A 35 4.88 -12.19 -0.54
C GLY A 35 4.50 -12.24 0.95
N ALA A 36 4.76 -13.38 1.62
CA ALA A 36 4.46 -13.57 3.04
C ALA A 36 5.23 -12.60 3.95
N VAL A 37 6.50 -12.31 3.65
CA VAL A 37 7.32 -11.37 4.44
C VAL A 37 6.74 -9.95 4.45
N TYR A 38 6.05 -9.55 3.39
CA TYR A 38 5.36 -8.26 3.34
C TYR A 38 3.95 -8.33 3.93
N TYR A 39 3.21 -9.40 3.62
CA TYR A 39 1.81 -9.53 3.98
C TYR A 39 1.58 -9.84 5.46
N ILE A 40 2.34 -10.78 6.04
CA ILE A 40 2.12 -11.27 7.41
C ILE A 40 2.27 -10.16 8.46
N PRO A 41 3.31 -9.29 8.45
CA PRO A 41 3.42 -8.22 9.43
C PRO A 41 2.26 -7.24 9.39
N ILE A 42 1.74 -6.93 8.19
CA ILE A 42 0.57 -6.06 8.02
C ILE A 42 -0.66 -6.76 8.61
N LEU A 43 -0.88 -8.02 8.27
CA LEU A 43 -1.99 -8.83 8.75
C LEU A 43 -2.03 -8.90 10.29
N ILE A 44 -0.88 -9.21 10.91
CA ILE A 44 -0.75 -9.26 12.37
C ILE A 44 -1.11 -7.91 12.99
N THR A 45 -0.57 -6.81 12.44
CA THR A 45 -0.83 -5.46 12.95
C THR A 45 -2.31 -5.09 12.83
N VAL A 46 -2.96 -5.44 11.72
CA VAL A 46 -4.38 -5.20 11.49
C VAL A 46 -5.23 -5.95 12.51
N TYR A 47 -4.95 -7.23 12.70
CA TYR A 47 -5.73 -8.03 13.66
C TYR A 47 -5.49 -7.61 15.10
N LEU A 48 -4.25 -7.37 15.50
CA LEU A 48 -3.95 -6.88 16.85
C LEU A 48 -4.63 -5.53 17.11
N GLY A 49 -4.46 -4.56 16.20
CA GLY A 49 -5.06 -3.24 16.33
C GLY A 49 -6.59 -3.28 16.34
N GLY A 50 -7.18 -4.06 15.44
CA GLY A 50 -8.62 -4.17 15.34
C GLY A 50 -9.24 -4.90 16.53
N PHE A 51 -8.67 -6.02 16.99
CA PHE A 51 -9.19 -6.75 18.15
C PHE A 51 -9.07 -5.95 19.44
N ILE A 52 -8.06 -5.09 19.60
CA ILE A 52 -7.99 -4.17 20.75
C ILE A 52 -9.26 -3.29 20.79
N TRP A 53 -9.62 -2.69 19.65
CA TRP A 53 -10.80 -1.82 19.58
C TRP A 53 -12.11 -2.60 19.69
N GLU A 54 -12.25 -3.69 18.94
CA GLU A 54 -13.43 -4.58 19.03
C GLU A 54 -13.66 -5.09 20.45
N GLY A 55 -12.61 -5.57 21.11
CA GLY A 55 -12.68 -6.06 22.48
C GLY A 55 -13.02 -4.96 23.48
N LEU A 56 -12.45 -3.77 23.32
CA LEU A 56 -12.74 -2.62 24.17
C LEU A 56 -14.21 -2.20 24.09
N PHE A 57 -14.75 -2.10 22.87
CA PHE A 57 -16.15 -1.73 22.66
C PHE A 57 -17.12 -2.87 23.05
N ALA A 58 -16.75 -4.12 22.79
CA ALA A 58 -17.52 -5.29 23.22
C ALA A 58 -17.64 -5.34 24.76
N TRP A 59 -16.51 -5.17 25.45
CA TRP A 59 -16.50 -5.10 26.92
C TRP A 59 -17.36 -3.95 27.46
N LYS A 60 -17.20 -2.74 26.89
CA LYS A 60 -17.96 -1.57 27.36
C LYS A 60 -19.47 -1.66 27.11
N ARG A 61 -19.87 -2.32 26.04
CA ARG A 61 -21.28 -2.45 25.63
C ARG A 61 -21.93 -3.76 26.07
N GLY A 62 -21.16 -4.70 26.61
CA GLY A 62 -21.65 -5.99 27.09
C GLY A 62 -22.12 -6.94 26.00
N HIS A 63 -21.50 -6.88 24.80
CA HIS A 63 -21.78 -7.81 23.71
C HIS A 63 -20.54 -8.61 23.32
N GLU A 64 -20.72 -9.68 22.60
CA GLU A 64 -19.62 -10.51 22.09
C GLU A 64 -18.91 -9.83 20.91
N VAL A 65 -17.62 -10.18 20.72
CA VAL A 65 -16.85 -9.73 19.56
C VAL A 65 -17.42 -10.38 18.30
N ASN A 66 -17.69 -9.56 17.29
CA ASN A 66 -18.35 -10.05 16.10
C ASN A 66 -17.35 -10.64 15.10
N GLU A 67 -17.64 -11.83 14.58
CA GLU A 67 -16.83 -12.54 13.59
C GLU A 67 -16.64 -11.74 12.27
N GLY A 68 -17.52 -10.82 11.96
CA GLY A 68 -17.42 -9.96 10.78
C GLY A 68 -16.15 -9.10 10.75
N PHE A 69 -15.46 -8.95 11.89
CA PHE A 69 -14.16 -8.28 11.91
C PHE A 69 -13.07 -9.05 11.14
N PHE A 70 -13.14 -10.40 11.10
CA PHE A 70 -12.16 -11.18 10.32
C PHE A 70 -12.17 -10.78 8.85
N VAL A 71 -13.35 -10.59 8.27
CA VAL A 71 -13.50 -10.12 6.88
C VAL A 71 -12.94 -8.71 6.70
N THR A 72 -13.26 -7.81 7.64
CA THR A 72 -12.73 -6.44 7.62
C THR A 72 -11.21 -6.42 7.67
N GLY A 73 -10.60 -7.25 8.53
CA GLY A 73 -9.15 -7.36 8.69
C GLY A 73 -8.45 -7.85 7.42
N ILE A 74 -8.96 -8.93 6.81
CA ILE A 74 -8.40 -9.45 5.55
C ILE A 74 -8.53 -8.41 4.44
N LEU A 75 -9.72 -7.84 4.25
CA LEU A 75 -9.94 -6.83 3.21
C LEU A 75 -9.03 -5.62 3.39
N PHE A 76 -8.90 -5.12 4.63
CA PHE A 76 -8.03 -3.99 4.90
C PHE A 76 -6.57 -4.31 4.58
N THR A 77 -6.08 -5.49 4.97
CA THR A 77 -4.70 -5.92 4.67
C THR A 77 -4.44 -6.01 3.16
N LEU A 78 -5.39 -6.56 2.39
CA LEU A 78 -5.25 -6.75 0.94
C LEU A 78 -5.27 -5.45 0.14
N ILE A 79 -5.91 -4.40 0.65
CA ILE A 79 -6.01 -3.11 -0.04
C ILE A 79 -4.90 -2.13 0.33
N LEU A 80 -4.01 -2.50 1.26
CA LEU A 80 -2.88 -1.69 1.66
C LEU A 80 -1.64 -1.98 0.81
N PRO A 81 -0.79 -0.96 0.56
CA PRO A 81 0.50 -1.18 -0.08
C PRO A 81 1.42 -2.03 0.77
N PRO A 82 2.21 -2.95 0.18
CA PRO A 82 3.12 -3.82 0.93
C PRO A 82 4.25 -3.07 1.64
N SER A 83 4.60 -1.87 1.17
CA SER A 83 5.67 -1.02 1.73
C SER A 83 5.21 -0.09 2.86
N ILE A 84 3.92 -0.12 3.24
CA ILE A 84 3.36 0.78 4.24
C ILE A 84 3.98 0.56 5.63
N PRO A 85 4.34 1.62 6.38
CA PRO A 85 4.81 1.49 7.75
C PRO A 85 3.74 0.92 8.69
N LEU A 86 4.09 -0.03 9.55
CA LEU A 86 3.13 -0.74 10.42
C LEU A 86 2.37 0.20 11.38
N TRP A 87 2.97 1.30 11.81
CA TRP A 87 2.26 2.29 12.64
C TRP A 87 1.12 2.99 11.89
N GLN A 88 1.27 3.22 10.57
CA GLN A 88 0.19 3.75 9.74
C GLN A 88 -0.92 2.71 9.56
N VAL A 89 -0.56 1.43 9.41
CA VAL A 89 -1.53 0.32 9.37
C VAL A 89 -2.37 0.31 10.64
N PHE A 90 -1.71 0.43 11.82
CA PHE A 90 -2.41 0.50 13.10
C PHE A 90 -3.35 1.71 13.20
N LEU A 91 -2.92 2.89 12.76
CA LEU A 91 -3.79 4.08 12.73
C LEU A 91 -4.96 3.91 11.78
N GLY A 92 -4.72 3.36 10.58
CA GLY A 92 -5.75 3.15 9.58
C GLY A 92 -6.84 2.18 10.04
N ILE A 93 -6.46 1.03 10.61
CA ILE A 93 -7.45 0.07 11.13
C ILE A 93 -8.17 0.65 12.35
N SER A 94 -7.48 1.39 13.22
CA SER A 94 -8.09 2.05 14.37
C SER A 94 -9.17 3.04 13.92
N PHE A 95 -8.85 3.88 12.93
CA PHE A 95 -9.82 4.83 12.37
C PHE A 95 -10.99 4.10 11.71
N GLY A 96 -10.71 3.08 10.91
CA GLY A 96 -11.72 2.27 10.22
C GLY A 96 -12.69 1.59 11.18
N VAL A 97 -12.18 0.95 12.23
CA VAL A 97 -13.02 0.25 13.23
C VAL A 97 -13.78 1.26 14.09
N VAL A 98 -13.09 2.24 14.69
CA VAL A 98 -13.74 3.17 15.63
C VAL A 98 -14.73 4.08 14.90
N ILE A 99 -14.29 4.78 13.87
CA ILE A 99 -15.12 5.79 13.17
C ILE A 99 -16.02 5.13 12.13
N GLY A 100 -15.54 4.13 11.40
CA GLY A 100 -16.30 3.48 10.33
C GLY A 100 -17.34 2.46 10.82
N LYS A 101 -17.20 1.95 12.06
CA LYS A 101 -18.06 0.87 12.58
C LYS A 101 -18.62 1.18 13.97
N GLU A 102 -17.76 1.37 14.96
CA GLU A 102 -18.18 1.40 16.36
C GLU A 102 -18.99 2.63 16.73
N VAL A 103 -18.67 3.81 16.17
CA VAL A 103 -19.45 5.03 16.39
C VAL A 103 -20.92 4.86 15.99
N PHE A 104 -21.19 4.05 14.97
CA PHE A 104 -22.57 3.76 14.50
C PHE A 104 -23.28 2.66 15.28
N GLY A 105 -22.61 1.98 16.20
CA GLY A 105 -23.18 0.93 17.03
C GLY A 105 -22.69 -0.49 16.73
N GLY A 106 -21.65 -0.64 15.92
CA GLY A 106 -21.01 -1.91 15.60
C GLY A 106 -21.53 -2.60 14.34
N THR A 107 -21.24 -3.89 14.21
CA THR A 107 -21.55 -4.68 13.02
C THR A 107 -23.05 -4.69 12.70
N GLY A 108 -23.37 -4.44 11.44
CA GLY A 108 -24.76 -4.41 10.96
C GLY A 108 -25.47 -3.07 11.11
N LYS A 109 -24.91 -2.13 11.88
CA LYS A 109 -25.44 -0.76 12.05
C LYS A 109 -24.58 0.29 11.30
N ASN A 110 -23.41 -0.10 10.84
CA ASN A 110 -22.53 0.73 10.04
C ASN A 110 -23.02 0.78 8.59
N PHE A 111 -23.10 1.96 8.00
CA PHE A 111 -23.44 2.17 6.58
C PHE A 111 -22.20 2.21 5.67
N LEU A 112 -21.02 2.32 6.23
CA LEU A 112 -19.73 2.32 5.52
C LEU A 112 -18.96 1.04 5.79
N ASN A 113 -18.18 0.60 4.81
CA ASN A 113 -17.24 -0.50 5.02
C ASN A 113 -16.03 0.01 5.83
N PRO A 114 -15.77 -0.54 7.02
CA PRO A 114 -14.69 -0.05 7.88
C PRO A 114 -13.29 -0.15 7.23
N ALA A 115 -13.04 -1.18 6.41
CA ALA A 115 -11.77 -1.32 5.70
C ALA A 115 -11.55 -0.17 4.70
N LEU A 116 -12.60 0.20 3.96
CA LEU A 116 -12.52 1.32 3.02
C LEU A 116 -12.40 2.67 3.72
N VAL A 117 -13.06 2.85 4.86
CA VAL A 117 -12.94 4.06 5.70
C VAL A 117 -11.49 4.22 6.19
N GLY A 118 -10.89 3.14 6.71
CA GLY A 118 -9.50 3.15 7.13
C GLY A 118 -8.53 3.45 5.98
N ARG A 119 -8.75 2.87 4.80
CA ARG A 119 -7.96 3.17 3.61
C ARG A 119 -8.12 4.61 3.15
N ALA A 120 -9.33 5.13 3.09
CA ALA A 120 -9.58 6.52 2.72
C ALA A 120 -8.88 7.48 3.68
N PHE A 121 -8.94 7.24 4.98
CA PHE A 121 -8.19 8.00 5.97
C PHE A 121 -6.69 8.01 5.66
N LEU A 122 -6.09 6.85 5.43
CA LEU A 122 -4.66 6.74 5.10
C LEU A 122 -4.32 7.44 3.79
N TYR A 123 -5.18 7.36 2.79
CA TYR A 123 -4.97 8.01 1.50
C TYR A 123 -4.92 9.54 1.62
N PHE A 124 -5.78 10.13 2.43
CA PHE A 124 -5.78 11.57 2.65
C PHE A 124 -4.69 12.04 3.62
N ALA A 125 -4.41 11.24 4.66
CA ALA A 125 -3.42 11.62 5.67
C ALA A 125 -1.98 11.36 5.20
N TYR A 126 -1.75 10.30 4.42
CA TYR A 126 -0.42 9.81 4.03
C TYR A 126 -0.36 9.45 2.54
N PRO A 127 -0.66 10.39 1.61
CA PRO A 127 -0.76 10.09 0.18
C PRO A 127 0.54 9.53 -0.41
N ALA A 128 1.69 9.96 0.09
CA ALA A 128 2.99 9.51 -0.42
C ALA A 128 3.29 8.02 -0.19
N GLN A 129 2.66 7.41 0.83
CA GLN A 129 2.79 5.99 1.13
C GLN A 129 1.67 5.14 0.52
N MET A 130 0.58 5.78 0.10
CA MET A 130 -0.61 5.10 -0.41
C MET A 130 -0.73 5.12 -1.93
N SER A 131 0.07 5.94 -2.62
CA SER A 131 0.02 6.10 -4.07
C SER A 131 1.39 6.42 -4.65
N GLY A 132 1.51 6.32 -5.97
CA GLY A 132 2.74 6.59 -6.71
C GLY A 132 3.63 5.35 -6.87
N ASP A 133 4.82 5.54 -7.43
CA ASP A 133 5.74 4.45 -7.79
C ASP A 133 6.35 3.75 -6.56
N ALA A 134 6.42 4.44 -5.41
CA ALA A 134 6.94 3.89 -4.16
C ALA A 134 6.07 2.77 -3.55
N VAL A 135 4.85 2.58 -4.05
CA VAL A 135 3.91 1.55 -3.61
C VAL A 135 4.29 0.17 -4.17
N TRP A 136 4.93 0.15 -5.34
CA TRP A 136 5.32 -1.08 -6.03
C TRP A 136 6.63 -1.62 -5.45
N THR A 137 6.61 -2.87 -5.02
CA THR A 137 7.78 -3.59 -4.48
C THR A 137 8.18 -4.71 -5.43
N ALA A 138 9.46 -5.09 -5.38
CA ALA A 138 10.01 -6.21 -6.14
C ALA A 138 9.95 -6.02 -7.67
N VAL A 139 10.06 -4.78 -8.14
CA VAL A 139 10.21 -4.47 -9.56
C VAL A 139 11.68 -4.29 -9.86
N ASP A 140 12.18 -5.04 -10.85
CA ASP A 140 13.54 -4.88 -11.36
C ASP A 140 13.60 -3.57 -12.14
N ASN A 141 14.41 -2.61 -11.70
CA ASN A 141 14.71 -1.33 -12.28
C ASN A 141 13.67 -0.20 -12.09
N PHE A 142 12.61 -0.16 -12.85
CA PHE A 142 11.70 0.99 -12.89
C PHE A 142 10.24 0.54 -13.04
N SER A 143 9.39 1.05 -12.17
CA SER A 143 7.97 0.86 -12.28
C SER A 143 7.29 2.21 -12.54
N GLY A 144 6.98 2.46 -13.79
CA GLY A 144 6.13 3.59 -14.17
C GLY A 144 4.66 3.22 -14.00
N ALA A 145 4.15 3.25 -12.76
CA ALA A 145 2.80 2.78 -12.45
C ALA A 145 1.69 3.52 -13.20
N THR A 146 1.91 4.79 -13.54
CA THR A 146 0.98 5.58 -14.35
C THR A 146 1.73 6.54 -15.27
N SER A 147 1.24 6.73 -16.49
CA SER A 147 1.79 7.70 -17.43
C SER A 147 1.77 9.14 -16.90
N LEU A 148 0.78 9.49 -16.07
CA LEU A 148 0.72 10.80 -15.42
C LEU A 148 1.79 10.98 -14.35
N SER A 149 2.10 9.92 -13.59
CA SER A 149 3.18 9.93 -12.60
C SER A 149 4.54 10.11 -13.27
N LEU A 150 4.76 9.44 -14.40
CA LEU A 150 5.94 9.62 -15.25
C LEU A 150 6.08 11.03 -15.80
N ALA A 151 4.99 11.59 -16.33
CA ALA A 151 4.97 12.96 -16.83
C ALA A 151 5.27 13.98 -15.72
N ALA A 152 4.68 13.80 -14.53
CA ALA A 152 4.93 14.66 -13.38
C ALA A 152 6.39 14.56 -12.89
N SER A 153 6.95 13.35 -12.80
CA SER A 153 8.34 13.12 -12.39
C SER A 153 9.32 13.65 -13.42
N GLY A 154 9.04 13.45 -14.71
CA GLY A 154 9.85 13.96 -15.81
C GLY A 154 9.90 15.49 -15.86
N SER A 155 8.76 16.14 -15.67
CA SER A 155 8.67 17.61 -15.63
C SER A 155 9.41 18.20 -14.42
N LEU A 156 9.33 17.57 -13.27
CA LEU A 156 10.04 17.99 -12.05
C LEU A 156 11.55 17.81 -12.17
N ASN A 157 12.01 16.71 -12.76
CA ASN A 157 13.42 16.45 -12.99
C ASN A 157 14.03 17.40 -14.04
N TYR A 158 13.27 17.73 -15.08
CA TYR A 158 13.65 18.72 -16.07
C TYR A 158 13.76 20.12 -15.44
N ALA A 159 12.79 20.52 -14.64
CA ALA A 159 12.80 21.80 -13.92
C ALA A 159 13.92 21.87 -12.86
N ALA A 160 14.35 20.73 -12.30
CA ALA A 160 15.47 20.65 -11.36
C ALA A 160 16.85 20.56 -12.04
N GLY A 161 16.93 20.56 -13.36
CA GLY A 161 18.19 20.46 -14.13
C GLY A 161 18.90 19.10 -14.00
N LEU A 162 18.21 18.08 -13.54
CA LEU A 162 18.72 16.71 -13.42
C LEU A 162 18.63 16.01 -14.78
N THR A 163 19.55 16.36 -15.69
CA THR A 163 19.70 15.70 -16.98
C THR A 163 20.68 14.54 -16.85
N GLY A 164 20.29 13.35 -17.27
CA GLY A 164 21.24 12.27 -17.51
C GLY A 164 21.03 10.94 -16.79
N ASN A 165 19.89 10.65 -16.21
CA ASN A 165 19.61 9.35 -15.62
C ASN A 165 18.60 8.55 -16.47
N ALA A 166 18.69 7.20 -16.44
CA ALA A 166 17.77 6.29 -17.13
C ALA A 166 16.28 6.58 -16.84
N LEU A 167 15.99 7.20 -15.68
CA LEU A 167 14.67 7.70 -15.29
C LEU A 167 14.17 8.84 -16.20
N THR A 168 15.07 9.68 -16.72
CA THR A 168 14.70 10.78 -17.64
C THR A 168 14.42 10.27 -19.04
N GLU A 169 15.11 9.24 -19.50
CA GLU A 169 14.86 8.60 -20.79
C GLU A 169 13.55 7.84 -20.81
N GLY A 170 13.26 7.08 -19.74
CA GLY A 170 11.98 6.39 -19.58
C GLY A 170 10.80 7.38 -19.46
N ALA A 171 10.95 8.46 -18.71
CA ALA A 171 9.95 9.52 -18.59
C ALA A 171 9.76 10.29 -19.91
N ALA A 172 10.83 10.54 -20.65
CA ALA A 172 10.75 11.18 -21.97
C ALA A 172 10.08 10.27 -23.00
N ALA A 173 10.36 8.98 -23.00
CA ALA A 173 9.69 8.00 -23.86
C ALA A 173 8.20 7.86 -23.51
N ALA A 174 7.86 7.84 -22.24
CA ALA A 174 6.47 7.79 -21.78
C ALA A 174 5.70 9.07 -22.09
N THR A 175 6.32 10.25 -21.96
CA THR A 175 5.71 11.52 -22.33
C THR A 175 5.56 11.68 -23.84
N ALA A 176 6.48 11.13 -24.63
CA ALA A 176 6.38 11.10 -26.09
C ALA A 176 5.19 10.23 -26.57
N SER A 177 4.82 9.20 -25.82
CA SER A 177 3.64 8.36 -26.11
C SER A 177 2.32 8.99 -25.66
N LEU A 178 2.36 10.05 -24.85
CA LEU A 178 1.18 10.79 -24.35
C LEU A 178 0.62 11.75 -25.42
N SER A 179 0.31 11.25 -26.61
CA SER A 179 -0.51 12.03 -27.54
C SER A 179 -1.97 12.01 -27.07
N TRP A 180 -2.71 13.08 -27.34
CA TRP A 180 -4.13 13.17 -27.00
C TRP A 180 -4.94 11.98 -27.55
N MET A 181 -4.62 11.55 -28.76
CA MET A 181 -5.25 10.41 -29.42
C MET A 181 -4.90 9.07 -28.74
N ASN A 182 -3.65 8.85 -28.37
CA ASN A 182 -3.22 7.62 -27.67
C ASN A 182 -3.83 7.53 -26.28
N THR A 183 -3.95 8.67 -25.58
CA THR A 183 -4.60 8.75 -24.27
C THR A 183 -6.10 8.43 -24.36
N PHE A 184 -6.77 8.94 -25.36
CA PHE A 184 -8.19 8.70 -25.62
C PHE A 184 -8.47 7.25 -26.02
N LEU A 185 -7.62 6.65 -26.85
CA LEU A 185 -7.78 5.27 -27.33
C LEU A 185 -7.26 4.22 -26.32
N GLY A 186 -6.64 4.63 -25.24
CA GLY A 186 -6.06 3.71 -24.25
C GLY A 186 -4.80 2.99 -24.76
N ASN A 187 -4.17 3.45 -25.82
CA ASN A 187 -2.92 2.91 -26.39
C ASN A 187 -1.68 3.38 -25.61
N ILE A 188 -1.81 3.65 -24.34
CA ILE A 188 -0.69 4.00 -23.47
C ILE A 188 -0.21 2.70 -22.85
N GLN A 189 1.01 2.29 -23.17
CA GLN A 189 1.67 1.22 -22.45
C GLN A 189 1.96 1.70 -21.04
N GLY A 190 1.17 1.20 -20.07
CA GLY A 190 1.58 1.15 -18.70
C GLY A 190 2.64 0.05 -18.58
N SER A 191 3.80 0.37 -18.02
CA SER A 191 4.82 -0.62 -17.65
C SER A 191 4.36 -1.47 -16.49
#